data_309c00c2154f4150790696b40b779c87
#
_entry.id   309c00c2154f4150790696b40b779c87
#
_cell.length_a   1.000
_cell.length_b   1.000
_cell.length_c   1.000
_cell.angle_alpha   90.00
_cell.angle_beta   90.00
_cell.angle_gamma   90.00
#
_symmetry.space_group_name_H-M   'P 1'
#
loop_
_entity.id
_entity.type
_entity.pdbx_description
1 polymer ?
#
loop_
_entity_poly.entity_id
_entity_poly.type
_entity_poly.pdbx_seq_one_letter_code
_entity_poly.pdbx_strand_id
1 'polypeptide(L)'
;MLWPSDLDRGRRFYHHVLGLAIYREFGPPDDPGVVFFLGPGLLGISGHPAGPAGHSVMIWIQVRDVHAEHARLAAAGVPVVRGPATEPWGLTEMWIQDPDGIQIVLVEVPADHPLRRDPRSASPSR
;
A
#
# COMPACT_ATOMS: atom_id res chain seq x y z
N MET A 1 1.55 -12.03 2.09
CA MET A 1 0.34 -12.14 2.95
C MET A 1 0.56 -11.44 4.28
N LEU A 2 -0.38 -10.63 4.69
CA LEU A 2 -0.35 -9.96 5.98
C LEU A 2 -1.40 -10.57 6.90
N TRP A 3 -1.12 -10.57 8.19
CA TRP A 3 -2.07 -11.01 9.21
C TRP A 3 -2.27 -9.87 10.21
N PRO A 4 -3.27 -9.01 9.97
CA PRO A 4 -3.53 -7.89 10.89
C PRO A 4 -4.11 -8.38 12.21
N SER A 5 -3.90 -7.61 13.27
CA SER A 5 -4.47 -7.92 14.57
C SER A 5 -6.00 -7.82 14.56
N ASP A 6 -6.54 -7.03 13.65
CA ASP A 6 -7.97 -6.84 13.45
C ASP A 6 -8.23 -6.78 11.94
N LEU A 7 -8.85 -7.85 11.41
CA LEU A 7 -9.08 -7.94 9.99
C LEU A 7 -9.98 -6.81 9.47
N ASP A 8 -11.05 -6.49 10.20
CA ASP A 8 -11.96 -5.45 9.74
C ASP A 8 -11.28 -4.09 9.66
N ARG A 9 -10.43 -3.78 10.63
CA ARG A 9 -9.67 -2.53 10.64
C ARG A 9 -8.64 -2.52 9.52
N GLY A 10 -7.94 -3.64 9.31
CA GLY A 10 -6.98 -3.75 8.22
C GLY A 10 -7.67 -3.65 6.87
N ARG A 11 -8.78 -4.36 6.70
CA ARG A 11 -9.56 -4.31 5.46
C ARG A 11 -10.03 -2.89 5.16
N ARG A 12 -10.54 -2.17 6.17
CA ARG A 12 -10.99 -0.79 6.00
C ARG A 12 -9.81 0.10 5.57
N PHE A 13 -8.66 -0.10 6.19
CA PHE A 13 -7.49 0.71 5.86
C PHE A 13 -7.09 0.51 4.39
N TYR A 14 -6.90 -0.72 3.96
CA TYR A 14 -6.41 -0.96 2.59
C TYR A 14 -7.48 -0.67 1.54
N HIS A 15 -8.72 -0.98 1.80
CA HIS A 15 -9.78 -0.77 0.82
C HIS A 15 -10.29 0.67 0.82
N HIS A 16 -10.67 1.20 1.99
CA HIS A 16 -11.33 2.51 2.05
C HIS A 16 -10.34 3.65 2.16
N VAL A 17 -9.28 3.51 2.94
CA VAL A 17 -8.33 4.60 3.19
C VAL A 17 -7.29 4.67 2.08
N LEU A 18 -6.60 3.57 1.77
CA LEU A 18 -5.65 3.54 0.66
C LEU A 18 -6.34 3.46 -0.69
N GLY A 19 -7.56 2.96 -0.74
CA GLY A 19 -8.32 2.90 -1.98
C GLY A 19 -7.97 1.74 -2.88
N LEU A 20 -7.43 0.64 -2.33
CA LEU A 20 -7.11 -0.53 -3.13
C LEU A 20 -8.40 -1.30 -3.46
N ALA A 21 -8.54 -1.68 -4.72
CA ALA A 21 -9.68 -2.50 -5.13
C ALA A 21 -9.53 -3.93 -4.62
N ILE A 22 -10.65 -4.53 -4.23
CA ILE A 22 -10.66 -5.91 -3.78
C ILE A 22 -10.62 -6.82 -5.01
N TYR A 23 -9.65 -7.76 -5.01
CA TYR A 23 -9.56 -8.78 -6.04
C TYR A 23 -10.52 -9.93 -5.74
N ARG A 24 -10.48 -10.46 -4.52
CA ARG A 24 -11.43 -11.48 -4.06
C ARG A 24 -11.38 -11.62 -2.57
N GLU A 25 -12.45 -12.17 -2.02
CA GLU A 25 -12.48 -12.57 -0.62
C GLU A 25 -12.41 -14.09 -0.55
N PHE A 26 -11.87 -14.61 0.52
CA PHE A 26 -11.69 -16.05 0.66
C PHE A 26 -11.85 -16.46 2.11
N GLY A 27 -11.91 -17.77 2.33
CA GLY A 27 -12.01 -18.33 3.66
C GLY A 27 -13.44 -18.40 4.17
N PRO A 28 -13.68 -19.24 5.18
CA PRO A 28 -15.00 -19.35 5.79
C PRO A 28 -15.33 -18.11 6.62
N PRO A 29 -16.61 -17.88 6.98
CA PRO A 29 -17.00 -16.69 7.74
C PRO A 29 -16.29 -16.52 9.08
N ASP A 30 -15.83 -17.62 9.68
CA ASP A 30 -15.09 -17.56 10.95
C ASP A 30 -13.57 -17.41 10.76
N ASP A 31 -13.11 -17.44 9.53
CA ASP A 31 -11.69 -17.24 9.22
C ASP A 31 -11.56 -16.56 7.85
N PRO A 32 -12.09 -15.34 7.70
CA PRO A 32 -12.11 -14.65 6.42
C PRO A 32 -10.76 -14.08 6.06
N GLY A 33 -10.59 -13.83 4.76
CA GLY A 33 -9.44 -13.11 4.23
C GLY A 33 -9.84 -12.33 3.00
N VAL A 34 -9.01 -11.40 2.60
CA VAL A 34 -9.27 -10.56 1.43
C VAL A 34 -7.96 -10.32 0.68
N VAL A 35 -8.05 -10.28 -0.64
CA VAL A 35 -6.93 -9.98 -1.53
C VAL A 35 -7.24 -8.71 -2.28
N PHE A 36 -6.33 -7.75 -2.24
CA PHE A 36 -6.46 -6.49 -2.95
C PHE A 36 -5.54 -6.45 -4.16
N PHE A 37 -5.94 -5.68 -5.16
CA PHE A 37 -5.01 -5.31 -6.22
C PHE A 37 -3.99 -4.31 -5.67
N LEU A 38 -2.72 -4.53 -5.98
CA LEU A 38 -1.62 -3.68 -5.55
C LEU A 38 -0.75 -3.42 -6.76
N GLY A 39 -1.14 -2.40 -7.58
CA GLY A 39 -0.50 -2.18 -8.84
C GLY A 39 -0.57 -3.42 -9.70
N PRO A 40 0.54 -3.91 -10.26
CA PRO A 40 0.54 -5.16 -11.03
C PRO A 40 0.53 -6.41 -10.17
N GLY A 41 0.70 -6.26 -8.84
CA GLY A 41 0.71 -7.37 -7.90
C GLY A 41 -0.57 -7.44 -7.09
N LEU A 42 -0.54 -8.29 -6.07
CA LEU A 42 -1.68 -8.51 -5.18
C LEU A 42 -1.22 -8.40 -3.73
N LEU A 43 -2.08 -7.86 -2.88
CA LEU A 43 -1.87 -7.81 -1.44
C LEU A 43 -2.96 -8.62 -0.77
N GLY A 44 -2.58 -9.68 -0.06
CA GLY A 44 -3.52 -10.46 0.71
C GLY A 44 -3.45 -10.14 2.19
N ILE A 45 -4.59 -10.06 2.84
CA ILE A 45 -4.65 -9.99 4.29
C ILE A 45 -5.61 -11.06 4.78
N SER A 46 -5.28 -11.65 5.92
CA SER A 46 -6.04 -12.75 6.51
C SER A 46 -6.38 -12.39 7.94
N GLY A 47 -7.57 -12.82 8.37
CA GLY A 47 -7.99 -12.65 9.74
C GLY A 47 -7.36 -13.64 10.71
N HIS A 48 -6.53 -14.55 10.21
CA HIS A 48 -5.88 -15.56 11.04
C HIS A 48 -4.52 -15.04 11.50
N PRO A 49 -4.44 -14.41 12.69
CA PRO A 49 -3.20 -13.76 13.10
C PRO A 49 -2.11 -14.76 13.43
N ALA A 50 -0.92 -14.50 12.93
CA ALA A 50 0.26 -15.29 13.26
C ALA A 50 1.15 -14.58 14.27
N GLY A 51 0.62 -13.56 14.95
CA GLY A 51 1.38 -12.75 15.87
C GLY A 51 1.41 -11.29 15.42
N PRO A 52 2.14 -10.44 16.12
CA PRO A 52 2.21 -9.03 15.75
C PRO A 52 2.90 -8.85 14.40
N ALA A 53 2.49 -7.82 13.66
CA ALA A 53 3.12 -7.48 12.40
C ALA A 53 4.59 -7.17 12.62
N GLY A 54 5.45 -7.71 11.76
CA GLY A 54 6.88 -7.52 11.89
C GLY A 54 7.32 -6.13 11.46
N HIS A 55 8.24 -5.55 12.23
CA HIS A 55 8.81 -4.25 11.89
C HIS A 55 9.74 -4.33 10.68
N SER A 56 10.11 -5.55 10.28
CA SER A 56 10.97 -5.76 9.12
C SER A 56 10.21 -5.74 7.80
N VAL A 57 8.88 -5.66 7.86
CA VAL A 57 8.04 -5.62 6.65
C VAL A 57 7.80 -4.18 6.26
N MET A 58 8.01 -3.87 4.98
CA MET A 58 7.75 -2.57 4.40
C MET A 58 7.08 -2.77 3.05
N ILE A 59 6.03 -2.00 2.79
CA ILE A 59 5.29 -2.09 1.54
C ILE A 59 5.55 -0.83 0.73
N TRP A 60 5.91 -1.00 -0.54
CA TRP A 60 6.10 0.12 -1.46
C TRP A 60 4.98 0.14 -2.47
N ILE A 61 4.31 1.27 -2.57
CA ILE A 61 3.18 1.46 -3.48
C ILE A 61 3.49 2.65 -4.38
N GLN A 62 3.55 2.41 -5.68
CA GLN A 62 3.73 3.51 -6.62
C GLN A 62 2.40 4.24 -6.80
N VAL A 63 2.45 5.56 -6.69
CA VAL A 63 1.29 6.42 -6.89
C VAL A 63 1.59 7.43 -7.98
N ARG A 64 0.53 8.00 -8.55
CA ARG A 64 0.68 8.97 -9.63
C ARG A 64 1.13 10.33 -9.12
N ASP A 65 0.64 10.75 -7.97
CA ASP A 65 0.90 12.07 -7.40
C ASP A 65 0.93 11.94 -5.89
N VAL A 66 2.14 11.94 -5.32
CA VAL A 66 2.30 11.72 -3.88
C VAL A 66 1.75 12.88 -3.06
N HIS A 67 1.78 14.10 -3.60
CA HIS A 67 1.23 15.25 -2.86
C HIS A 67 -0.29 15.17 -2.77
N ALA A 68 -0.96 14.71 -3.84
CA ALA A 68 -2.39 14.49 -3.81
C ALA A 68 -2.76 13.38 -2.82
N GLU A 69 -1.95 12.32 -2.76
CA GLU A 69 -2.17 11.25 -1.79
C GLU A 69 -1.96 11.74 -0.37
N HIS A 70 -0.98 12.59 -0.15
CA HIS A 70 -0.76 13.19 1.17
C HIS A 70 -2.00 13.96 1.65
N ALA A 71 -2.54 14.82 0.78
CA ALA A 71 -3.73 15.58 1.14
C ALA A 71 -4.92 14.66 1.44
N ARG A 72 -5.13 13.66 0.61
CA ARG A 72 -6.24 12.71 0.77
C ARG A 72 -6.12 11.92 2.07
N LEU A 73 -4.94 11.39 2.34
CA LEU A 73 -4.72 10.55 3.51
C LEU A 73 -4.74 11.35 4.81
N ALA A 74 -4.18 12.57 4.78
CA ALA A 74 -4.25 13.45 5.94
C ALA A 74 -5.70 13.80 6.28
N ALA A 75 -6.52 14.08 5.27
CA ALA A 75 -7.93 14.35 5.48
C ALA A 75 -8.68 13.15 6.02
N ALA A 76 -8.22 11.93 5.72
CA ALA A 76 -8.80 10.71 6.23
C ALA A 76 -8.30 10.34 7.63
N GLY A 77 -7.41 11.15 8.21
CA GLY A 77 -6.91 10.92 9.56
C GLY A 77 -5.79 9.89 9.66
N VAL A 78 -5.13 9.57 8.55
CA VAL A 78 -4.03 8.61 8.56
C VAL A 78 -2.79 9.27 9.16
N PRO A 79 -2.15 8.65 10.16
CA PRO A 79 -0.89 9.17 10.68
C PRO A 79 0.18 9.15 9.60
N VAL A 80 0.78 10.30 9.34
CA VAL A 80 1.86 10.44 8.37
C VAL A 80 3.17 10.37 9.13
N VAL A 81 3.98 9.35 8.83
CA VAL A 81 5.28 9.18 9.47
C VAL A 81 6.25 10.22 8.96
N ARG A 82 6.24 10.44 7.64
CA ARG A 82 7.05 11.48 7.03
C ARG A 82 6.32 11.97 5.76
N GLY A 83 6.11 13.27 5.66
CA GLY A 83 5.47 13.86 4.49
C GLY A 83 6.31 13.73 3.23
N PRO A 84 5.75 14.16 2.07
CA PRO A 84 6.44 14.02 0.80
C PRO A 84 7.80 14.72 0.79
N ALA A 85 8.80 14.01 0.27
CA ALA A 85 10.15 14.55 0.09
C ALA A 85 10.78 13.89 -1.12
N THR A 86 11.53 14.66 -1.90
CA THR A 86 12.29 14.13 -3.02
C THR A 86 13.59 13.57 -2.49
N GLU A 87 13.81 12.30 -2.72
CA GLU A 87 14.99 11.60 -2.25
C GLU A 87 16.19 11.85 -3.15
N PRO A 88 17.42 11.63 -2.65
CA PRO A 88 18.62 11.79 -3.49
C PRO A 88 18.61 10.93 -4.75
N TRP A 89 17.89 9.82 -4.74
CA TRP A 89 17.79 8.94 -5.92
C TRP A 89 16.68 9.36 -6.90
N GLY A 90 16.05 10.50 -6.68
CA GLY A 90 15.14 11.10 -7.65
C GLY A 90 13.67 10.74 -7.51
N LEU A 91 13.32 9.92 -6.57
CA LEU A 91 11.91 9.59 -6.31
C LEU A 91 11.34 10.50 -5.24
N THR A 92 10.05 10.81 -5.35
CA THR A 92 9.35 11.53 -4.28
C THR A 92 8.56 10.52 -3.46
N GLU A 93 8.82 10.47 -2.15
CA GLU A 93 8.27 9.46 -1.26
C GLU A 93 7.59 10.09 -0.06
N MET A 94 6.55 9.45 0.44
CA MET A 94 5.99 9.74 1.75
C MET A 94 5.78 8.43 2.49
N TRP A 95 5.80 8.49 3.82
CA TRP A 95 5.75 7.31 4.67
C TRP A 95 4.53 7.39 5.57
N ILE A 96 3.75 6.30 5.58
CA ILE A 96 2.61 6.13 6.47
C ILE A 96 2.73 4.77 7.15
N GLN A 97 1.82 4.52 8.09
CA GLN A 97 1.71 3.21 8.73
C GLN A 97 0.28 2.73 8.62
N ASP A 98 0.12 1.41 8.49
CA ASP A 98 -1.20 0.81 8.61
C ASP A 98 -1.60 0.71 10.09
N PRO A 99 -2.84 0.27 10.41
CA PRO A 99 -3.28 0.19 11.80
C PRO A 99 -2.44 -0.73 12.69
N ASP A 100 -1.68 -1.64 12.12
CA ASP A 100 -0.81 -2.54 12.87
C ASP A 100 0.64 -2.10 12.89
N GLY A 101 0.94 -0.91 12.35
CA GLY A 101 2.29 -0.36 12.39
C GLY A 101 3.18 -0.76 11.24
N ILE A 102 2.64 -1.43 10.23
CA ILE A 102 3.42 -1.76 9.04
C ILE A 102 3.70 -0.49 8.25
N GLN A 103 4.97 -0.25 7.95
CA GLN A 103 5.36 0.95 7.20
C GLN A 103 5.02 0.78 5.72
N ILE A 104 4.40 1.82 5.17
CA ILE A 104 4.03 1.87 3.76
C ILE A 104 4.68 3.10 3.17
N VAL A 105 5.41 2.90 2.06
CA VAL A 105 6.05 3.98 1.32
C VAL A 105 5.25 4.23 0.05
N LEU A 106 4.71 5.43 -0.09
CA LEU A 106 4.05 5.83 -1.32
C LEU A 106 5.08 6.55 -2.18
N VAL A 107 5.23 6.11 -3.41
CA VAL A 107 6.34 6.53 -4.27
C VAL A 107 5.80 7.10 -5.56
N GLU A 108 6.19 8.32 -5.87
CA GLU A 108 5.95 8.91 -7.18
C GLU A 108 7.24 8.82 -7.99
N VAL A 109 7.15 8.17 -9.13
CA VAL A 109 8.30 8.00 -10.03
C VAL A 109 8.18 9.04 -11.15
N PRO A 110 9.12 9.98 -11.26
CA PRO A 110 9.09 10.96 -12.36
C PRO A 110 9.09 10.28 -13.73
N ALA A 111 8.47 10.92 -14.70
CA ALA A 111 8.31 10.35 -16.03
C ALA A 111 9.65 10.03 -16.71
N ASP A 112 10.68 10.78 -16.39
CA ASP A 112 12.00 10.60 -16.99
C ASP A 112 12.93 9.72 -16.17
N HIS A 113 12.45 9.18 -15.05
CA HIS A 113 13.26 8.32 -14.21
C HIS A 113 13.45 6.94 -14.85
N PRO A 114 14.64 6.30 -14.69
CA PRO A 114 14.88 4.98 -15.29
C PRO A 114 13.83 3.91 -14.95
N LEU A 115 13.22 3.97 -13.79
CA LEU A 115 12.16 3.02 -13.43
C LEU A 115 10.94 3.12 -14.34
N ARG A 116 10.67 4.30 -14.89
CA ARG A 116 9.58 4.48 -15.84
C ARG A 116 9.92 3.95 -17.23
N ARG A 117 11.17 3.64 -17.45
CA ARG A 117 11.67 3.14 -18.74
C ARG A 117 11.89 1.64 -18.72
N ASP A 118 11.48 0.96 -17.66
CA ASP A 118 11.56 -0.49 -17.61
C ASP A 118 10.76 -1.07 -18.77
N PRO A 119 11.39 -1.93 -19.61
CA PRO A 119 10.69 -2.50 -20.76
C PRO A 119 9.41 -3.22 -20.40
N ARG A 120 9.34 -3.80 -19.20
CA ARG A 120 8.14 -4.50 -18.76
C ARG A 120 6.98 -3.54 -18.51
N SER A 121 7.24 -2.36 -17.95
CA SER A 121 6.19 -1.39 -17.73
C SER A 121 5.83 -0.62 -18.98
N ALA A 122 6.69 -0.63 -20.00
CA ALA A 122 6.44 0.01 -21.28
C ALA A 122 5.73 -0.90 -22.28
N SER A 123 5.47 -2.14 -21.91
CA SER A 123 4.87 -3.10 -22.82
C SER A 123 3.46 -2.67 -23.25
N PRO A 124 3.18 -2.65 -24.55
CA PRO A 124 1.87 -2.20 -25.04
C PRO A 124 0.74 -3.20 -24.82
N SER A 125 1.06 -4.41 -24.45
CA SER A 125 0.07 -5.45 -24.26
C SER A 125 -0.78 -5.24 -23.01
N ARG A 126 -0.51 -4.23 -22.28
CA ARG A 126 -1.30 -3.89 -21.12
C ARG A 126 -2.65 -3.39 -21.48
#